data_010bea4e33fb75ebf25f79d13971e0b6
#
_entry.id   010bea4e33fb75ebf25f79d13971e0b6
#
_cell.length_a   1.000
_cell.length_b   1.000
_cell.length_c   1.000
_cell.angle_alpha   90.00
_cell.angle_beta   90.00
_cell.angle_gamma   90.00
#
_symmetry.space_group_name_H-M   'P 1'
#
loop_
_entity.id
_entity.type
_entity.pdbx_description
1 polymer ?
#
loop_
_entity_poly.entity_id
_entity_poly.type
_entity_poly.pdbx_seq_one_letter_code
_entity_poly.pdbx_strand_id
1 'polypeptide(L)'
;MASLVTFPPALGFAALWWVMGPGPVTVIVGLIAAALGLVTVYCTAMIYASLKPIRQWNNKHTAPNYMLLALFSGAMLLALLLACWTGQAGLAGLLVLVAGLLAAAAKLAYWRFIDTQKPLATLASATGLKEYGAVRPLDAPHFTENYVLREMGYQIARKHAAKLRRITLATAFLLPALLALLAGLGLVPALLIILATLLTAMGLFIERWLFFAEATHVATLYYGR
;
A
#
# COMPACT_ATOMS: atom_id res chain seq x y z
N MET A 1 -9.51 15.38 -7.78
CA MET A 1 -9.18 16.20 -8.98
C MET A 1 -8.06 15.59 -9.81
N ALA A 2 -6.88 15.21 -9.24
CA ALA A 2 -5.78 14.59 -10.02
C ALA A 2 -6.22 13.38 -10.86
N SER A 3 -7.00 12.46 -10.30
CA SER A 3 -7.54 11.30 -11.03
C SER A 3 -8.37 11.66 -12.25
N LEU A 4 -9.20 12.70 -12.16
CA LEU A 4 -10.02 13.14 -13.29
C LEU A 4 -9.17 13.66 -14.46
N VAL A 5 -8.05 14.33 -14.16
CA VAL A 5 -7.12 14.84 -15.18
C VAL A 5 -6.32 13.70 -15.82
N THR A 6 -6.17 12.55 -15.13
CA THR A 6 -5.45 11.39 -15.66
C THR A 6 -6.26 10.61 -16.70
N PHE A 7 -7.60 10.60 -16.61
CA PHE A 7 -8.45 9.82 -17.51
C PHE A 7 -8.34 10.21 -18.99
N PRO A 8 -8.40 11.50 -19.40
CA PRO A 8 -8.33 11.84 -20.81
C PRO A 8 -7.06 11.35 -21.51
N PRO A 9 -5.82 11.58 -20.99
CA PRO A 9 -4.62 11.05 -21.64
C PRO A 9 -4.53 9.51 -21.56
N ALA A 10 -5.06 8.87 -20.52
CA ALA A 10 -5.08 7.40 -20.45
C ALA A 10 -6.00 6.79 -21.52
N LEU A 11 -7.22 7.34 -21.68
CA LEU A 11 -8.12 6.92 -22.75
C LEU A 11 -7.58 7.29 -24.13
N GLY A 12 -6.98 8.46 -24.27
CA GLY A 12 -6.30 8.89 -25.50
C GLY A 12 -5.17 7.95 -25.89
N PHE A 13 -4.36 7.51 -24.93
CA PHE A 13 -3.32 6.49 -25.15
C PHE A 13 -3.92 5.17 -25.67
N ALA A 14 -4.98 4.68 -25.02
CA ALA A 14 -5.62 3.43 -25.43
C ALA A 14 -6.23 3.55 -26.84
N ALA A 15 -6.88 4.66 -27.17
CA ALA A 15 -7.43 4.90 -28.49
C ALA A 15 -6.34 5.01 -29.58
N LEU A 16 -5.28 5.77 -29.31
CA LEU A 16 -4.16 5.90 -30.23
C LEU A 16 -3.45 4.56 -30.48
N TRP A 17 -3.27 3.78 -29.42
CA TRP A 17 -2.68 2.44 -29.53
C TRP A 17 -3.52 1.53 -30.41
N TRP A 18 -4.85 1.57 -30.26
CA TRP A 18 -5.77 0.76 -31.03
C TRP A 18 -5.84 1.15 -32.51
N VAL A 19 -5.86 2.46 -32.80
CA VAL A 19 -6.09 2.98 -34.17
C VAL A 19 -4.77 3.11 -34.94
N MET A 20 -3.71 3.62 -34.31
CA MET A 20 -2.46 3.99 -34.97
C MET A 20 -1.29 3.03 -34.63
N GLY A 21 -1.46 2.21 -33.56
CA GLY A 21 -0.39 1.38 -33.05
C GLY A 21 0.74 2.15 -32.36
N PRO A 22 1.90 1.51 -32.18
CA PRO A 22 3.06 2.14 -31.55
C PRO A 22 3.66 3.23 -32.47
N GLY A 23 3.77 4.46 -31.97
CA GLY A 23 4.33 5.59 -32.70
C GLY A 23 4.72 6.72 -31.74
N PRO A 24 5.44 7.74 -32.23
CA PRO A 24 5.92 8.84 -31.35
C PRO A 24 4.79 9.53 -30.58
N VAL A 25 3.65 9.78 -31.21
CA VAL A 25 2.49 10.41 -30.59
C VAL A 25 1.92 9.52 -29.48
N THR A 26 1.73 8.22 -29.77
CA THR A 26 1.25 7.23 -28.81
C THR A 26 2.18 7.15 -27.61
N VAL A 27 3.49 7.14 -27.82
CA VAL A 27 4.49 7.11 -26.72
C VAL A 27 4.41 8.37 -25.87
N ILE A 28 4.33 9.56 -26.48
CA ILE A 28 4.23 10.83 -25.74
C ILE A 28 2.96 10.85 -24.85
N VAL A 29 1.81 10.51 -25.42
CA VAL A 29 0.55 10.47 -24.67
C VAL A 29 0.59 9.41 -23.56
N GLY A 30 1.21 8.26 -23.81
CA GLY A 30 1.44 7.23 -22.81
C GLY A 30 2.32 7.69 -21.65
N LEU A 31 3.40 8.44 -21.94
CA LEU A 31 4.27 9.01 -20.90
C LEU A 31 3.54 10.07 -20.07
N ILE A 32 2.71 10.91 -20.70
CA ILE A 32 1.87 11.89 -19.99
C ILE A 32 0.88 11.15 -19.07
N ALA A 33 0.19 10.12 -19.57
CA ALA A 33 -0.74 9.32 -18.78
C ALA A 33 -0.04 8.65 -17.59
N ALA A 34 1.15 8.09 -17.79
CA ALA A 34 1.96 7.47 -16.74
C ALA A 34 2.38 8.49 -15.67
N ALA A 35 2.86 9.66 -16.08
CA ALA A 35 3.25 10.73 -15.15
C ALA A 35 2.05 11.21 -14.30
N LEU A 36 0.90 11.44 -14.92
CA LEU A 36 -0.33 11.82 -14.22
C LEU A 36 -0.86 10.71 -13.31
N GLY A 37 -0.69 9.45 -13.71
CA GLY A 37 -0.98 8.30 -12.86
C GLY A 37 -0.13 8.30 -11.58
N LEU A 38 1.18 8.54 -11.69
CA LEU A 38 2.07 8.66 -10.53
C LEU A 38 1.68 9.87 -9.64
N VAL A 39 1.35 11.01 -10.24
CA VAL A 39 0.83 12.18 -9.49
C VAL A 39 -0.44 11.80 -8.72
N THR A 40 -1.35 11.05 -9.34
CA THR A 40 -2.60 10.60 -8.68
C THR A 40 -2.30 9.70 -7.48
N VAL A 41 -1.38 8.75 -7.61
CA VAL A 41 -0.93 7.89 -6.49
C VAL A 41 -0.30 8.72 -5.38
N TYR A 42 0.56 9.68 -5.73
CA TYR A 42 1.18 10.58 -4.76
C TYR A 42 0.12 11.42 -4.02
N CYS A 43 -0.83 12.03 -4.73
CA CYS A 43 -1.93 12.77 -4.11
C CYS A 43 -2.75 11.88 -3.17
N THR A 44 -3.02 10.63 -3.54
CA THR A 44 -3.70 9.65 -2.67
C THR A 44 -2.90 9.37 -1.41
N ALA A 45 -1.59 9.17 -1.53
CA ALA A 45 -0.70 8.98 -0.38
C ALA A 45 -0.71 10.19 0.57
N MET A 46 -0.75 11.41 0.00
CA MET A 46 -0.76 12.65 0.76
C MET A 46 -2.07 12.87 1.54
N ILE A 47 -3.19 12.27 1.13
CA ILE A 47 -4.42 12.27 1.94
C ILE A 47 -4.13 11.70 3.33
N TYR A 48 -3.44 10.57 3.40
CA TYR A 48 -3.08 9.94 4.68
C TYR A 48 -1.88 10.63 5.34
N ALA A 49 -0.85 10.96 4.58
CA ALA A 49 0.36 11.59 5.11
C ALA A 49 0.10 12.98 5.74
N SER A 50 -0.98 13.66 5.36
CA SER A 50 -1.39 14.96 5.95
C SER A 50 -2.16 14.84 7.26
N LEU A 51 -2.63 13.64 7.65
CA LEU A 51 -3.47 13.42 8.83
C LEU A 51 -2.63 13.38 10.11
N LYS A 52 -2.30 14.55 10.64
CA LYS A 52 -1.49 14.73 11.87
C LYS A 52 -1.96 13.91 13.08
N PRO A 53 -3.28 13.68 13.32
CA PRO A 53 -3.74 12.90 14.48
C PRO A 53 -3.40 11.41 14.43
N ILE A 54 -2.94 10.89 13.28
CA ILE A 54 -2.61 9.47 13.08
C ILE A 54 -1.14 9.36 12.71
N ARG A 55 -0.30 9.06 13.70
CA ARG A 55 1.16 9.02 13.52
C ARG A 55 1.62 7.95 12.53
N GLN A 56 0.92 6.83 12.48
CA GLN A 56 1.21 5.74 11.54
C GLN A 56 1.04 6.17 10.07
N TRP A 57 0.23 7.18 9.81
CA TRP A 57 0.02 7.74 8.47
C TRP A 57 0.83 9.01 8.23
N ASN A 58 0.88 9.91 9.22
CA ASN A 58 1.62 11.17 9.15
C ASN A 58 3.11 10.95 9.40
N ASN A 59 3.81 10.41 8.40
CA ASN A 59 5.25 10.18 8.45
C ASN A 59 5.87 10.14 7.05
N LYS A 60 7.20 10.25 7.00
CA LYS A 60 7.99 10.29 5.76
C LYS A 60 7.95 8.99 4.93
N HIS A 61 7.54 7.88 5.50
CA HIS A 61 7.50 6.58 4.82
C HIS A 61 6.20 6.34 4.06
N THR A 62 5.13 7.08 4.35
CA THR A 62 3.79 6.85 3.76
C THR A 62 3.80 7.05 2.25
N ALA A 63 4.24 8.22 1.76
CA ALA A 63 4.25 8.49 0.31
C ALA A 63 5.19 7.56 -0.48
N PRO A 64 6.46 7.31 -0.06
CA PRO A 64 7.33 6.34 -0.74
C PRO A 64 6.75 4.93 -0.81
N ASN A 65 6.09 4.45 0.27
CA ASN A 65 5.44 3.14 0.24
C ASN A 65 4.33 3.07 -0.81
N TYR A 66 3.47 4.08 -0.90
CA TYR A 66 2.41 4.14 -1.92
C TYR A 66 2.99 4.10 -3.33
N MET A 67 4.05 4.90 -3.59
CA MET A 67 4.71 4.94 -4.90
C MET A 67 5.35 3.60 -5.27
N LEU A 68 6.10 2.98 -4.35
CA LEU A 68 6.77 1.71 -4.62
C LEU A 68 5.79 0.55 -4.76
N LEU A 69 4.69 0.53 -3.99
CA LEU A 69 3.62 -0.45 -4.16
C LEU A 69 2.91 -0.30 -5.50
N ALA A 70 2.69 0.93 -5.97
CA ALA A 70 2.10 1.19 -7.28
C ALA A 70 3.03 0.73 -8.43
N LEU A 71 4.33 1.04 -8.33
CA LEU A 71 5.31 0.59 -9.31
C LEU A 71 5.43 -0.94 -9.34
N PHE A 72 5.46 -1.58 -8.18
CA PHE A 72 5.52 -3.03 -8.06
C PHE A 72 4.27 -3.71 -8.65
N SER A 73 3.07 -3.25 -8.26
CA SER A 73 1.83 -3.81 -8.80
C SER A 73 1.69 -3.56 -10.30
N GLY A 74 2.13 -2.38 -10.78
CA GLY A 74 2.18 -2.06 -12.20
C GLY A 74 3.14 -2.97 -12.99
N ALA A 75 4.34 -3.23 -12.46
CA ALA A 75 5.30 -4.16 -13.05
C ALA A 75 4.74 -5.59 -13.11
N MET A 76 4.02 -6.03 -12.05
CA MET A 76 3.37 -7.35 -12.02
C MET A 76 2.27 -7.45 -13.09
N LEU A 77 1.43 -6.42 -13.24
CA LEU A 77 0.39 -6.40 -14.29
C LEU A 77 1.01 -6.37 -15.69
N LEU A 78 2.09 -5.64 -15.88
CA LEU A 78 2.83 -5.66 -17.15
C LEU A 78 3.37 -7.06 -17.45
N ALA A 79 4.00 -7.73 -16.48
CA ALA A 79 4.49 -9.09 -16.64
C ALA A 79 3.35 -10.07 -16.96
N LEU A 80 2.19 -9.92 -16.31
CA LEU A 80 0.99 -10.71 -16.61
C LEU A 80 0.53 -10.51 -18.06
N LEU A 81 0.39 -9.26 -18.50
CA LEU A 81 -0.04 -8.96 -19.87
C LEU A 81 0.94 -9.56 -20.90
N LEU A 82 2.24 -9.38 -20.71
CA LEU A 82 3.25 -9.97 -21.60
C LEU A 82 3.18 -11.49 -21.61
N ALA A 83 3.08 -12.12 -20.44
CA ALA A 83 2.95 -13.58 -20.35
C ALA A 83 1.72 -14.11 -21.08
N CYS A 84 0.57 -13.42 -20.96
CA CYS A 84 -0.67 -13.81 -21.64
C CYS A 84 -0.62 -13.61 -23.16
N TRP A 85 0.02 -12.52 -23.65
CA TRP A 85 0.03 -12.18 -25.08
C TRP A 85 1.18 -12.81 -25.85
N THR A 86 2.37 -12.86 -25.25
CA THR A 86 3.59 -13.35 -25.92
C THR A 86 4.05 -14.71 -25.43
N GLY A 87 3.43 -15.26 -24.40
CA GLY A 87 3.89 -16.49 -23.76
C GLY A 87 5.21 -16.32 -22.95
N GLN A 88 5.71 -15.09 -22.79
CA GLN A 88 6.99 -14.82 -22.16
C GLN A 88 6.86 -13.63 -21.19
N ALA A 89 7.57 -13.71 -20.06
CA ALA A 89 7.65 -12.59 -19.11
C ALA A 89 8.90 -11.70 -19.34
N GLY A 90 9.99 -12.28 -19.84
CA GLY A 90 11.22 -11.57 -20.21
C GLY A 90 11.73 -10.61 -19.14
N LEU A 91 12.16 -9.40 -19.56
CA LEU A 91 12.63 -8.34 -18.66
C LEU A 91 11.58 -7.88 -17.64
N ALA A 92 10.29 -8.07 -17.91
CA ALA A 92 9.25 -7.69 -16.95
C ALA A 92 9.35 -8.52 -15.65
N GLY A 93 9.79 -9.79 -15.72
CA GLY A 93 10.06 -10.60 -14.53
C GLY A 93 11.18 -10.00 -13.65
N LEU A 94 12.23 -9.46 -14.26
CA LEU A 94 13.29 -8.75 -13.53
C LEU A 94 12.79 -7.44 -12.92
N LEU A 95 11.96 -6.68 -13.64
CA LEU A 95 11.35 -5.46 -13.12
C LEU A 95 10.48 -5.76 -11.89
N VAL A 96 9.69 -6.83 -11.92
CA VAL A 96 8.88 -7.30 -10.78
C VAL A 96 9.78 -7.63 -9.59
N LEU A 97 10.89 -8.34 -9.79
CA LEU A 97 11.85 -8.65 -8.73
C LEU A 97 12.39 -7.38 -8.08
N VAL A 98 12.94 -6.46 -8.88
CA VAL A 98 13.56 -5.22 -8.38
C VAL A 98 12.52 -4.35 -7.65
N ALA A 99 11.37 -4.11 -8.28
CA ALA A 99 10.30 -3.32 -7.68
C ALA A 99 9.75 -3.99 -6.40
N GLY A 100 9.61 -5.31 -6.39
CA GLY A 100 9.16 -6.09 -5.23
C GLY A 100 10.12 -6.02 -4.05
N LEU A 101 11.43 -6.13 -4.30
CA LEU A 101 12.45 -5.98 -3.26
C LEU A 101 12.48 -4.56 -2.68
N LEU A 102 12.38 -3.53 -3.52
CA LEU A 102 12.31 -2.13 -3.08
C LEU A 102 11.04 -1.87 -2.26
N ALA A 103 9.90 -2.36 -2.72
CA ALA A 103 8.63 -2.23 -2.01
C ALA A 103 8.65 -2.97 -0.65
N ALA A 104 9.20 -4.19 -0.61
CA ALA A 104 9.39 -4.95 0.63
C ALA A 104 10.32 -4.23 1.61
N ALA A 105 11.46 -3.71 1.15
CA ALA A 105 12.40 -2.96 1.97
C ALA A 105 11.76 -1.69 2.55
N ALA A 106 11.05 -0.91 1.73
CA ALA A 106 10.33 0.27 2.17
C ALA A 106 9.24 -0.08 3.20
N LYS A 107 8.54 -1.20 3.01
CA LYS A 107 7.51 -1.66 3.95
C LYS A 107 8.11 -2.11 5.27
N LEU A 108 9.22 -2.82 5.25
CA LEU A 108 9.96 -3.18 6.47
C LEU A 108 10.46 -1.95 7.23
N ALA A 109 10.99 -0.94 6.51
CA ALA A 109 11.39 0.32 7.10
C ALA A 109 10.20 1.06 7.75
N TYR A 110 9.05 1.07 7.07
CA TYR A 110 7.81 1.63 7.62
C TYR A 110 7.36 0.90 8.90
N TRP A 111 7.31 -0.43 8.91
CA TRP A 111 6.90 -1.19 10.10
C TRP A 111 7.87 -0.99 11.27
N ARG A 112 9.18 -1.01 11.01
CA ARG A 112 10.18 -0.66 12.05
C ARG A 112 9.95 0.73 12.62
N PHE A 113 9.63 1.69 11.75
CA PHE A 113 9.33 3.05 12.18
C PHE A 113 8.11 3.08 13.09
N ILE A 114 6.96 2.52 12.69
CA ILE A 114 5.73 2.59 13.52
C ILE A 114 5.87 1.82 14.83
N ASP A 115 6.62 0.71 14.86
CA ASP A 115 6.84 -0.08 16.07
C ASP A 115 7.72 0.64 17.12
N THR A 116 8.58 1.56 16.67
CA THR A 116 9.48 2.34 17.56
C THR A 116 8.88 3.67 18.01
N GLN A 117 7.73 4.06 17.47
CA GLN A 117 7.14 5.36 17.79
C GLN A 117 6.41 5.37 19.12
N LYS A 118 6.65 6.42 19.90
CA LYS A 118 5.86 6.71 21.10
C LYS A 118 4.48 7.26 20.71
N PRO A 119 3.43 7.02 21.50
CA PRO A 119 2.13 7.65 21.28
C PRO A 119 2.25 9.17 21.15
N LEU A 120 1.45 9.78 20.27
CA LEU A 120 1.42 11.25 20.09
C LEU A 120 0.97 11.98 21.35
N ALA A 121 0.05 11.40 22.09
CA ALA A 121 -0.45 11.91 23.35
C ALA A 121 -0.80 10.74 24.29
N THR A 122 -0.82 11.02 25.58
CA THR A 122 -1.36 10.15 26.63
C THR A 122 -2.49 10.91 27.33
N LEU A 123 -3.35 10.22 28.07
CA LEU A 123 -4.39 10.88 28.86
C LEU A 123 -3.81 11.99 29.76
N ALA A 124 -2.67 11.71 30.38
CA ALA A 124 -1.99 12.68 31.23
C ALA A 124 -1.49 13.91 30.46
N SER A 125 -0.95 13.74 29.24
CA SER A 125 -0.50 14.88 28.43
C SER A 125 -1.67 15.63 27.79
N ALA A 126 -2.75 14.94 27.42
CA ALA A 126 -3.92 15.55 26.79
C ALA A 126 -4.76 16.38 27.77
N THR A 127 -4.76 16.00 29.05
CA THR A 127 -5.50 16.71 30.11
C THR A 127 -4.65 17.73 30.85
N GLY A 128 -3.33 17.75 30.66
CA GLY A 128 -2.42 18.58 31.43
C GLY A 128 -2.20 18.12 32.89
N LEU A 129 -2.74 16.96 33.27
CA LEU A 129 -2.71 16.47 34.64
C LEU A 129 -1.50 15.57 34.95
N LYS A 130 -0.48 15.58 34.10
CA LYS A 130 0.69 14.71 34.21
C LYS A 130 1.41 14.80 35.56
N GLU A 131 1.43 15.97 36.16
CA GLU A 131 2.11 16.24 37.44
C GLU A 131 1.34 15.70 38.65
N TYR A 132 0.05 15.42 38.51
CA TYR A 132 -0.81 14.97 39.59
C TYR A 132 -0.90 13.43 39.73
N GLY A 133 -0.19 12.69 38.89
CA GLY A 133 -0.11 11.22 38.96
C GLY A 133 -0.74 10.49 37.79
N ALA A 134 -1.19 9.26 38.01
CA ALA A 134 -1.79 8.42 36.97
C ALA A 134 -3.20 8.91 36.59
N VAL A 135 -3.35 9.40 35.38
CA VAL A 135 -4.63 9.90 34.85
C VAL A 135 -5.42 8.78 34.22
N ARG A 136 -6.68 8.63 34.63
CA ARG A 136 -7.64 7.68 34.01
C ARG A 136 -9.02 8.34 33.89
N PRO A 137 -9.86 7.94 32.93
CA PRO A 137 -11.24 8.40 32.87
C PRO A 137 -11.98 8.01 34.13
N LEU A 138 -12.79 8.91 34.70
CA LEU A 138 -13.66 8.62 35.83
C LEU A 138 -14.78 7.67 35.40
N ASP A 139 -15.41 8.00 34.28
CA ASP A 139 -16.46 7.20 33.64
C ASP A 139 -16.13 6.90 32.18
N ALA A 140 -16.63 5.79 31.67
CA ALA A 140 -16.56 5.51 30.24
C ALA A 140 -17.53 6.45 29.49
N PRO A 141 -17.12 7.00 28.32
CA PRO A 141 -17.98 7.89 27.53
C PRO A 141 -19.25 7.21 27.01
N HIS A 142 -19.27 5.87 26.97
CA HIS A 142 -20.41 5.06 26.58
C HIS A 142 -20.52 3.83 27.47
N PHE A 143 -21.73 3.54 27.96
CA PHE A 143 -22.02 2.33 28.75
C PHE A 143 -22.21 1.08 27.86
N THR A 144 -22.52 1.28 26.59
CA THR A 144 -22.67 0.21 25.59
C THR A 144 -21.55 0.29 24.57
N GLU A 145 -21.14 -0.88 24.05
CA GLU A 145 -20.10 -0.95 23.02
C GLU A 145 -20.59 -0.22 21.76
N ASN A 146 -19.90 0.86 21.40
CA ASN A 146 -20.21 1.64 20.20
C ASN A 146 -19.76 0.85 18.95
N TYR A 147 -20.57 0.88 17.88
CA TYR A 147 -20.26 0.35 16.55
C TYR A 147 -18.84 0.75 16.07
N VAL A 148 -18.46 2.02 16.23
CA VAL A 148 -17.13 2.52 15.85
C VAL A 148 -16.02 1.83 16.64
N LEU A 149 -16.21 1.58 17.94
CA LEU A 149 -15.23 0.89 18.78
C LEU A 149 -15.12 -0.59 18.46
N ARG A 150 -16.23 -1.21 18.09
CA ARG A 150 -16.30 -2.64 17.76
C ARG A 150 -15.72 -2.92 16.36
N GLU A 151 -16.20 -2.23 15.32
CA GLU A 151 -15.84 -2.51 13.94
C GLU A 151 -14.57 -1.77 13.49
N MET A 152 -14.45 -0.48 13.83
CA MET A 152 -13.27 0.32 13.48
C MET A 152 -12.08 0.11 14.41
N GLY A 153 -12.25 -0.64 15.50
CA GLY A 153 -11.16 -0.99 16.43
C GLY A 153 -10.17 -2.02 15.88
N TYR A 154 -10.53 -2.74 14.81
CA TYR A 154 -9.68 -3.75 14.15
C TYR A 154 -9.00 -4.73 15.12
N GLN A 155 -9.69 -5.14 16.17
CA GLN A 155 -9.11 -5.93 17.28
C GLN A 155 -8.41 -7.21 16.80
N ILE A 156 -9.05 -7.94 15.87
CA ILE A 156 -8.51 -9.19 15.31
C ILE A 156 -7.23 -8.92 14.51
N ALA A 157 -7.23 -7.88 13.65
CA ALA A 157 -6.08 -7.55 12.85
C ALA A 157 -4.90 -7.09 13.71
N ARG A 158 -5.13 -6.26 14.74
CA ARG A 158 -4.09 -5.82 15.68
C ARG A 158 -3.53 -6.99 16.49
N LYS A 159 -4.38 -7.90 16.99
CA LYS A 159 -3.96 -9.11 17.71
C LYS A 159 -3.03 -9.99 16.88
N HIS A 160 -3.27 -10.07 15.57
CA HIS A 160 -2.53 -10.93 14.66
C HIS A 160 -1.58 -10.16 13.72
N ALA A 161 -1.31 -8.88 13.98
CA ALA A 161 -0.52 -8.01 13.10
C ALA A 161 0.83 -8.61 12.70
N ALA A 162 1.61 -9.15 13.64
CA ALA A 162 2.90 -9.76 13.34
C ALA A 162 2.79 -10.98 12.40
N LYS A 163 1.74 -11.80 12.53
CA LYS A 163 1.48 -12.92 11.63
C LYS A 163 1.07 -12.42 10.25
N LEU A 164 0.16 -11.45 10.19
CA LEU A 164 -0.32 -10.86 8.93
C LEU A 164 0.80 -10.14 8.18
N ARG A 165 1.70 -9.44 8.86
CA ARG A 165 2.90 -8.83 8.25
C ARG A 165 3.79 -9.88 7.59
N ARG A 166 4.02 -11.05 8.24
CA ARG A 166 4.79 -12.16 7.64
C ARG A 166 4.09 -12.76 6.44
N ILE A 167 2.77 -12.95 6.50
CA ILE A 167 1.97 -13.42 5.37
C ILE A 167 2.10 -12.42 4.21
N THR A 168 1.95 -11.12 4.47
CA THR A 168 2.13 -10.08 3.46
C THR A 168 3.51 -10.14 2.80
N LEU A 169 4.58 -10.26 3.58
CA LEU A 169 5.93 -10.36 3.01
C LEU A 169 6.09 -11.56 2.10
N ALA A 170 5.55 -12.71 2.49
CA ALA A 170 5.62 -13.92 1.69
C ALA A 170 4.75 -13.82 0.43
N THR A 171 3.47 -13.43 0.58
CA THR A 171 2.48 -13.51 -0.51
C THR A 171 2.49 -12.29 -1.43
N ALA A 172 2.76 -11.07 -0.91
CA ALA A 172 2.83 -9.90 -1.76
C ALA A 172 4.18 -9.78 -2.48
N PHE A 173 5.30 -10.07 -1.80
CA PHE A 173 6.62 -9.71 -2.31
C PHE A 173 7.48 -10.91 -2.67
N LEU A 174 7.80 -11.82 -1.71
CA LEU A 174 8.84 -12.82 -1.92
C LEU A 174 8.46 -13.88 -2.94
N LEU A 175 7.33 -14.57 -2.74
CA LEU A 175 6.88 -15.63 -3.65
C LEU A 175 6.57 -15.10 -5.06
N PRO A 176 5.80 -14.00 -5.22
CA PRO A 176 5.53 -13.46 -6.54
C PRO A 176 6.78 -12.98 -7.28
N ALA A 177 7.70 -12.30 -6.57
CA ALA A 177 8.94 -11.82 -7.17
C ALA A 177 9.82 -12.99 -7.65
N LEU A 178 9.91 -14.05 -6.86
CA LEU A 178 10.65 -15.26 -7.25
C LEU A 178 10.00 -15.95 -8.47
N LEU A 179 8.68 -16.14 -8.46
CA LEU A 179 7.97 -16.75 -9.60
C LEU A 179 8.12 -15.92 -10.87
N ALA A 180 8.02 -14.58 -10.75
CA ALA A 180 8.18 -13.68 -11.88
C ALA A 180 9.61 -13.70 -12.43
N LEU A 181 10.62 -13.77 -11.58
CA LEU A 181 12.01 -13.92 -11.97
C LEU A 181 12.22 -15.25 -12.72
N LEU A 182 11.78 -16.37 -12.16
CA LEU A 182 11.95 -17.70 -12.77
C LEU A 182 11.23 -17.78 -14.13
N ALA A 183 10.03 -17.20 -14.24
CA ALA A 183 9.31 -17.12 -15.51
C ALA A 183 10.00 -16.17 -16.50
N GLY A 184 10.58 -15.07 -16.04
CA GLY A 184 11.36 -14.14 -16.86
C GLY A 184 12.63 -14.77 -17.43
N LEU A 185 13.26 -15.69 -16.67
CA LEU A 185 14.42 -16.46 -17.10
C LEU A 185 14.07 -17.70 -17.95
N GLY A 186 12.77 -17.96 -18.18
CA GLY A 186 12.30 -19.14 -18.92
C GLY A 186 12.48 -20.48 -18.18
N LEU A 187 12.77 -20.42 -16.86
CA LEU A 187 12.97 -21.62 -16.04
C LEU A 187 11.66 -22.30 -15.61
N VAL A 188 10.56 -21.56 -15.69
CA VAL A 188 9.20 -22.04 -15.40
C VAL A 188 8.22 -21.50 -16.43
N PRO A 189 7.04 -22.16 -16.64
CA PRO A 189 6.04 -21.68 -17.57
C PRO A 189 5.56 -20.26 -17.23
N ALA A 190 5.41 -19.41 -18.26
CA ALA A 190 4.94 -18.03 -18.10
C ALA A 190 3.56 -17.94 -17.43
N LEU A 191 2.73 -18.98 -17.53
CA LEU A 191 1.43 -19.08 -16.84
C LEU A 191 1.53 -18.96 -15.31
N LEU A 192 2.68 -19.27 -14.71
CA LEU A 192 2.90 -19.06 -13.27
C LEU A 192 2.87 -17.58 -12.86
N ILE A 193 3.00 -16.65 -13.82
CA ILE A 193 2.76 -15.22 -13.57
C ILE A 193 1.32 -14.95 -13.14
N ILE A 194 0.34 -15.72 -13.60
CA ILE A 194 -1.06 -15.61 -13.14
C ILE A 194 -1.12 -15.90 -11.64
N LEU A 195 -0.51 -17.00 -11.20
CA LEU A 195 -0.44 -17.34 -9.78
C LEU A 195 0.31 -16.26 -8.97
N ALA A 196 1.45 -15.78 -9.48
CA ALA A 196 2.20 -14.69 -8.87
C ALA A 196 1.35 -13.41 -8.72
N THR A 197 0.56 -13.06 -9.72
CA THR A 197 -0.34 -11.90 -9.70
C THR A 197 -1.45 -12.06 -8.66
N LEU A 198 -2.06 -13.24 -8.58
CA LEU A 198 -3.09 -13.53 -7.57
C LEU A 198 -2.54 -13.47 -6.14
N LEU A 199 -1.35 -14.03 -5.92
CA LEU A 199 -0.65 -13.95 -4.64
C LEU A 199 -0.32 -12.50 -4.28
N THR A 200 0.18 -11.71 -5.25
CA THR A 200 0.44 -10.28 -5.07
C THR A 200 -0.84 -9.53 -4.68
N ALA A 201 -1.94 -9.74 -5.41
CA ALA A 201 -3.21 -9.07 -5.14
C ALA A 201 -3.71 -9.38 -3.73
N MET A 202 -3.69 -10.66 -3.32
CA MET A 202 -4.07 -11.07 -1.98
C MET A 202 -3.16 -10.45 -0.91
N GLY A 203 -1.85 -10.50 -1.11
CA GLY A 203 -0.88 -9.95 -0.16
C GLY A 203 -0.97 -8.43 -0.03
N LEU A 204 -1.19 -7.70 -1.14
CA LEU A 204 -1.41 -6.26 -1.14
C LEU A 204 -2.74 -5.88 -0.46
N PHE A 205 -3.77 -6.71 -0.62
CA PHE A 205 -5.04 -6.51 0.10
C PHE A 205 -4.84 -6.62 1.61
N ILE A 206 -4.13 -7.64 2.08
CA ILE A 206 -3.78 -7.79 3.51
C ILE A 206 -2.91 -6.61 3.98
N GLU A 207 -1.96 -6.18 3.15
CA GLU A 207 -1.10 -5.03 3.45
C GLU A 207 -1.90 -3.74 3.61
N ARG A 208 -2.84 -3.47 2.70
CA ARG A 208 -3.72 -2.29 2.81
C ARG A 208 -4.64 -2.38 4.03
N TRP A 209 -5.18 -3.56 4.31
CA TRP A 209 -5.96 -3.76 5.54
C TRP A 209 -5.14 -3.47 6.80
N LEU A 210 -3.90 -3.97 6.89
CA LEU A 210 -3.00 -3.67 8.00
C LEU A 210 -2.67 -2.18 8.12
N PHE A 211 -2.49 -1.48 7.02
CA PHE A 211 -2.25 -0.03 7.01
C PHE A 211 -3.36 0.75 7.72
N PHE A 212 -4.60 0.29 7.59
CA PHE A 212 -5.74 0.89 8.32
C PHE A 212 -5.86 0.34 9.74
N ALA A 213 -5.69 -0.95 9.92
CA ALA A 213 -5.89 -1.61 11.20
C ALA A 213 -4.87 -1.20 12.26
N GLU A 214 -3.62 -0.97 11.88
CA GLU A 214 -2.54 -0.55 12.79
C GLU A 214 -2.58 0.95 13.10
N ALA A 215 -3.38 1.73 12.38
CA ALA A 215 -3.53 3.16 12.62
C ALA A 215 -4.28 3.43 13.94
N THR A 216 -3.75 4.35 14.74
CA THR A 216 -4.34 4.78 16.01
C THR A 216 -4.59 6.29 15.97
N HIS A 217 -5.84 6.69 16.03
CA HIS A 217 -6.21 8.10 16.09
C HIS A 217 -6.09 8.60 17.52
N VAL A 218 -5.60 9.82 17.74
CA VAL A 218 -5.46 10.41 19.09
C VAL A 218 -6.79 10.43 19.85
N ALA A 219 -7.93 10.57 19.15
CA ALA A 219 -9.25 10.53 19.79
C ALA A 219 -9.56 9.19 20.50
N THR A 220 -8.82 8.09 20.23
CA THR A 220 -9.01 6.83 20.96
C THR A 220 -8.70 6.96 22.45
N LEU A 221 -7.89 7.96 22.85
CA LEU A 221 -7.64 8.28 24.24
C LEU A 221 -8.93 8.64 24.99
N TYR A 222 -9.89 9.30 24.34
CA TYR A 222 -11.18 9.63 24.91
C TYR A 222 -11.98 8.39 25.34
N TYR A 223 -11.77 7.27 24.66
CA TYR A 223 -12.44 5.99 24.92
C TYR A 223 -11.64 5.07 25.85
N GLY A 224 -10.58 5.57 26.51
CA GLY A 224 -9.79 4.81 27.48
C GLY A 224 -8.89 3.73 26.87
N ARG A 225 -8.50 3.90 25.59
CA ARG A 225 -7.64 2.95 24.85
C ARG A 225 -6.30 3.57 24.49
#